data_41e8b977eacba89a3ac34b322031a991
#
_entry.id   41e8b977eacba89a3ac34b322031a991
#
_cell.length_a   1.000
_cell.length_b   1.000
_cell.length_c   1.000
_cell.angle_alpha   90.00
_cell.angle_beta   90.00
_cell.angle_gamma   90.00
#
_symmetry.space_group_name_H-M   'P 1'
#
loop_
_entity.id
_entity.type
_entity.pdbx_description
1 polymer ?
#
loop_
_entity_poly.entity_id
_entity_poly.type
_entity_poly.pdbx_seq_one_letter_code
_entity_poly.pdbx_strand_id
1 'polypeptide(L)'
;RQAFNRVCTELFAAPERMGVAALMMMDLDNLKHINDTYGHDWGDQYIRRTGQCLRDNTPAGTVCARLSGDEFLVLFHGYRSRDAVREKIDCLTNAMQQSVALLPSGNALHISLSGGIAWYPDDGQDWETLKKYADFAMYQVKHADKGRVEEFDIGVYNREAYAERTRREFRQLLSNAQVFYCFQPIFSARSGRVVAYEALMRSDLPTLRSPATIMKLAREQGALYEIERITFTKALETFDSLCRAGS
;
A
#
# COMPACT_ATOMS: atom_id res chain seq x y z
N ARG A 1 2.73 -12.60 19.94
CA ARG A 1 3.23 -11.30 19.45
C ARG A 1 4.51 -10.85 20.17
N GLN A 2 4.51 -10.68 21.50
CA GLN A 2 5.69 -10.22 22.26
C GLN A 2 6.89 -11.16 22.10
N ALA A 3 6.69 -12.49 22.23
CA ALA A 3 7.74 -13.48 22.06
C ALA A 3 8.32 -13.44 20.62
N PHE A 4 7.47 -13.29 19.60
CA PHE A 4 7.91 -13.18 18.22
C PHE A 4 8.76 -11.92 18.00
N ASN A 5 8.28 -10.75 18.45
CA ASN A 5 9.04 -9.51 18.33
C ASN A 5 10.42 -9.61 19.01
N ARG A 6 10.51 -10.24 20.19
CA ARG A 6 11.78 -10.45 20.87
C ARG A 6 12.75 -11.30 20.04
N VAL A 7 12.27 -12.45 19.52
CA VAL A 7 13.08 -13.32 18.67
C VAL A 7 13.55 -12.60 17.40
N CYS A 8 12.66 -11.83 16.75
CA CYS A 8 13.05 -11.02 15.60
C CYS A 8 14.12 -10.00 15.98
N THR A 9 13.94 -9.25 17.09
CA THR A 9 14.93 -8.27 17.54
C THR A 9 16.30 -8.93 17.77
N GLU A 10 16.34 -10.10 18.40
CA GLU A 10 17.58 -10.86 18.64
C GLU A 10 18.23 -11.33 17.32
N LEU A 11 17.44 -11.80 16.34
CA LEU A 11 17.94 -12.23 15.04
C LEU A 11 18.48 -11.07 14.21
N PHE A 12 17.79 -9.94 14.17
CA PHE A 12 18.24 -8.75 13.44
C PHE A 12 19.47 -8.09 14.09
N ALA A 13 19.69 -8.30 15.39
CA ALA A 13 20.92 -7.90 16.08
C ALA A 13 22.14 -8.80 15.76
N ALA A 14 21.93 -9.93 15.08
CA ALA A 14 22.97 -10.90 14.71
C ALA A 14 22.89 -11.22 13.20
N PRO A 15 23.31 -10.27 12.31
CA PRO A 15 23.17 -10.40 10.86
C PRO A 15 23.80 -11.68 10.27
N GLU A 16 24.85 -12.19 10.89
CA GLU A 16 25.51 -13.44 10.52
C GLU A 16 24.59 -14.67 10.65
N ARG A 17 23.57 -14.60 11.48
CA ARG A 17 22.56 -15.66 11.68
C ARG A 17 21.36 -15.50 10.73
N MET A 18 21.16 -14.31 10.18
CA MET A 18 20.07 -14.04 9.27
C MET A 18 20.31 -14.67 7.89
N GLY A 19 21.52 -14.56 7.36
CA GLY A 19 21.81 -14.99 6.00
C GLY A 19 20.86 -14.33 4.99
N VAL A 20 20.40 -15.08 4.00
CA VAL A 20 19.23 -14.69 3.19
C VAL A 20 17.99 -15.09 3.97
N ALA A 21 17.06 -14.16 4.13
CA ALA A 21 15.84 -14.40 4.87
C ALA A 21 14.62 -13.81 4.15
N ALA A 22 13.44 -14.34 4.45
CA ALA A 22 12.16 -13.79 3.97
C ALA A 22 11.18 -13.67 5.14
N LEU A 23 10.60 -12.51 5.28
CA LEU A 23 9.45 -12.30 6.13
C LEU A 23 8.19 -12.43 5.28
N MET A 24 7.35 -13.41 5.61
CA MET A 24 6.05 -13.62 5.00
C MET A 24 4.96 -13.20 5.97
N MET A 25 4.13 -12.26 5.58
CA MET A 25 2.92 -11.87 6.30
C MET A 25 1.70 -12.42 5.58
N MET A 26 0.79 -13.04 6.32
CA MET A 26 -0.38 -13.73 5.77
C MET A 26 -1.63 -13.37 6.54
N ASP A 27 -2.75 -13.34 5.83
CA ASP A 27 -4.07 -13.15 6.40
C ASP A 27 -5.04 -14.20 5.82
N LEU A 28 -5.84 -14.79 6.69
CA LEU A 28 -6.85 -15.77 6.28
C LEU A 28 -8.00 -15.12 5.54
N ASP A 29 -8.21 -15.54 4.31
CA ASP A 29 -9.35 -15.07 3.54
C ASP A 29 -10.66 -15.60 4.09
N ASN A 30 -11.69 -14.75 4.05
CA ASN A 30 -13.08 -15.10 4.35
C ASN A 30 -13.36 -15.58 5.78
N LEU A 31 -12.44 -15.41 6.76
CA LEU A 31 -12.68 -15.81 8.16
C LEU A 31 -13.95 -15.16 8.72
N LYS A 32 -14.20 -13.89 8.41
CA LYS A 32 -15.44 -13.21 8.81
C LYS A 32 -16.68 -13.92 8.26
N HIS A 33 -16.68 -14.29 6.99
CA HIS A 33 -17.80 -15.02 6.37
C HIS A 33 -18.02 -16.40 7.04
N ILE A 34 -16.94 -17.10 7.40
CA ILE A 34 -17.02 -18.36 8.13
C ILE A 34 -17.66 -18.14 9.50
N ASN A 35 -17.22 -17.13 10.24
CA ASN A 35 -17.79 -16.78 11.54
C ASN A 35 -19.28 -16.42 11.45
N ASP A 36 -19.64 -15.57 10.47
CA ASP A 36 -21.02 -15.09 10.29
C ASP A 36 -21.96 -16.20 9.83
N THR A 37 -21.46 -17.20 9.08
CA THR A 37 -22.27 -18.28 8.51
C THR A 37 -22.36 -19.51 9.43
N TYR A 38 -21.23 -19.89 10.07
CA TYR A 38 -21.11 -21.14 10.82
C TYR A 38 -20.82 -20.95 12.31
N GLY A 39 -20.61 -19.70 12.74
CA GLY A 39 -20.31 -19.35 14.12
C GLY A 39 -18.80 -19.34 14.43
N HIS A 40 -18.44 -18.67 15.53
CA HIS A 40 -17.04 -18.46 15.95
C HIS A 40 -16.27 -19.76 16.24
N ASP A 41 -16.92 -20.80 16.69
CA ASP A 41 -16.28 -22.10 16.93
C ASP A 41 -15.64 -22.67 15.65
N TRP A 42 -16.27 -22.45 14.51
CA TRP A 42 -15.77 -22.88 13.20
C TRP A 42 -14.63 -21.98 12.69
N GLY A 43 -14.74 -20.69 12.90
CA GLY A 43 -13.61 -19.79 12.65
C GLY A 43 -12.39 -20.15 13.48
N ASP A 44 -12.57 -20.49 14.74
CA ASP A 44 -11.51 -20.98 15.61
C ASP A 44 -10.89 -22.29 15.13
N GLN A 45 -11.69 -23.22 14.61
CA GLN A 45 -11.16 -24.45 13.99
C GLN A 45 -10.35 -24.14 12.73
N TYR A 46 -10.84 -23.21 11.90
CA TYR A 46 -10.13 -22.75 10.69
C TYR A 46 -8.76 -22.16 11.04
N ILE A 47 -8.71 -21.28 12.04
CA ILE A 47 -7.47 -20.71 12.58
C ILE A 47 -6.54 -21.79 13.15
N ARG A 48 -7.07 -22.74 13.94
CA ARG A 48 -6.27 -23.84 14.50
C ARG A 48 -5.69 -24.73 13.40
N ARG A 49 -6.48 -25.04 12.37
CA ARG A 49 -6.01 -25.84 11.23
C ARG A 49 -4.89 -25.15 10.48
N THR A 50 -5.01 -23.84 10.25
CA THR A 50 -3.94 -23.01 9.67
C THR A 50 -2.68 -23.06 10.52
N GLY A 51 -2.78 -22.84 11.83
CA GLY A 51 -1.64 -22.92 12.73
C GLY A 51 -1.00 -24.32 12.80
N GLN A 52 -1.78 -25.39 12.63
CA GLN A 52 -1.26 -26.75 12.52
C GLN A 52 -0.50 -26.94 11.21
N CYS A 53 -1.09 -26.51 10.08
CA CYS A 53 -0.44 -26.59 8.78
C CYS A 53 0.91 -25.84 8.77
N LEU A 54 0.96 -24.65 9.38
CA LEU A 54 2.23 -23.91 9.56
C LEU A 54 3.27 -24.74 10.32
N ARG A 55 2.91 -25.31 11.46
CA ARG A 55 3.85 -26.12 12.28
C ARG A 55 4.39 -27.34 11.53
N ASP A 56 3.50 -28.00 10.78
CA ASP A 56 3.83 -29.26 10.11
C ASP A 56 4.66 -29.05 8.83
N ASN A 57 4.57 -27.86 8.20
CA ASN A 57 5.16 -27.60 6.89
C ASN A 57 6.23 -26.49 6.90
N THR A 58 6.63 -25.99 8.05
CA THR A 58 7.79 -25.08 8.17
C THR A 58 9.01 -25.85 8.70
N PRO A 59 10.21 -25.58 8.13
CA PRO A 59 11.45 -26.19 8.61
C PRO A 59 11.76 -25.84 10.07
N ALA A 60 12.49 -26.71 10.74
CA ALA A 60 12.99 -26.44 12.10
C ALA A 60 13.81 -25.13 12.09
N GLY A 61 13.59 -24.29 13.10
CA GLY A 61 14.22 -22.96 13.20
C GLY A 61 13.46 -21.82 12.54
N THR A 62 12.44 -22.10 11.70
CA THR A 62 11.54 -21.07 11.17
C THR A 62 10.73 -20.45 12.30
N VAL A 63 10.65 -19.12 12.33
CA VAL A 63 9.90 -18.41 13.38
C VAL A 63 8.50 -18.13 12.87
N CYS A 64 7.49 -18.75 13.50
CA CYS A 64 6.08 -18.55 13.17
C CYS A 64 5.34 -17.88 14.31
N ALA A 65 4.41 -16.99 13.99
CA ALA A 65 3.52 -16.37 14.96
C ALA A 65 2.15 -16.06 14.39
N ARG A 66 1.14 -16.10 15.23
CA ARG A 66 -0.14 -15.44 15.00
C ARG A 66 -0.10 -14.07 15.65
N LEU A 67 -0.33 -13.02 14.87
CA LEU A 67 -0.31 -11.63 15.37
C LEU A 67 -1.63 -11.24 16.02
N SER A 68 -2.70 -11.44 15.30
CA SER A 68 -4.07 -11.15 15.73
C SER A 68 -5.04 -11.93 14.85
N GLY A 69 -6.27 -12.13 15.30
CA GLY A 69 -7.39 -12.66 14.50
C GLY A 69 -6.99 -13.68 13.43
N ASP A 70 -6.90 -13.21 12.22
CA ASP A 70 -6.60 -13.93 10.99
C ASP A 70 -5.15 -13.74 10.47
N GLU A 71 -4.34 -12.92 11.15
CA GLU A 71 -2.99 -12.57 10.70
C GLU A 71 -1.91 -13.49 11.25
N PHE A 72 -1.06 -14.00 10.36
CA PHE A 72 0.10 -14.84 10.69
C PHE A 72 1.38 -14.25 10.11
N LEU A 73 2.49 -14.53 10.79
CA LEU A 73 3.84 -14.21 10.34
C LEU A 73 4.69 -15.46 10.30
N VAL A 74 5.54 -15.55 9.28
CA VAL A 74 6.57 -16.57 9.14
C VAL A 74 7.88 -15.89 8.74
N LEU A 75 8.94 -16.09 9.52
CA LEU A 75 10.29 -15.63 9.20
C LEU A 75 11.16 -16.83 8.88
N PHE A 76 11.49 -17.02 7.62
CA PHE A 76 12.50 -17.93 7.12
C PHE A 76 13.85 -17.23 7.18
N HIS A 77 14.85 -17.80 7.86
CA HIS A 77 16.16 -17.17 8.01
C HIS A 77 17.30 -18.20 8.02
N GLY A 78 18.55 -17.74 7.85
CA GLY A 78 19.74 -18.58 7.88
C GLY A 78 20.00 -19.31 6.55
N TYR A 79 19.41 -18.89 5.46
CA TYR A 79 19.59 -19.51 4.14
C TYR A 79 20.76 -18.88 3.38
N ARG A 80 21.24 -19.58 2.35
CA ARG A 80 22.35 -19.14 1.50
C ARG A 80 21.89 -18.43 0.22
N SER A 81 20.63 -18.65 -0.20
CA SER A 81 20.07 -18.06 -1.41
C SER A 81 18.57 -17.84 -1.29
N ARG A 82 18.05 -16.93 -2.09
CA ARG A 82 16.58 -16.72 -2.22
C ARG A 82 15.86 -17.97 -2.71
N ASP A 83 16.44 -18.71 -3.66
CA ASP A 83 15.81 -19.89 -4.23
C ASP A 83 15.57 -20.98 -3.17
N ALA A 84 16.53 -21.15 -2.23
CA ALA A 84 16.36 -22.08 -1.12
C ALA A 84 15.22 -21.67 -0.16
N VAL A 85 14.97 -20.37 0.00
CA VAL A 85 13.85 -19.87 0.79
C VAL A 85 12.54 -20.00 0.02
N ARG A 86 12.54 -19.66 -1.29
CA ARG A 86 11.35 -19.79 -2.17
C ARG A 86 10.83 -21.21 -2.18
N GLU A 87 11.71 -22.20 -2.31
CA GLU A 87 11.31 -23.61 -2.23
C GLU A 87 10.52 -23.92 -0.95
N LYS A 88 10.92 -23.36 0.21
CA LYS A 88 10.20 -23.56 1.47
C LYS A 88 8.88 -22.80 1.54
N ILE A 89 8.84 -21.60 0.98
CA ILE A 89 7.60 -20.81 0.84
C ILE A 89 6.60 -21.55 -0.07
N ASP A 90 7.07 -22.05 -1.22
CA ASP A 90 6.23 -22.80 -2.16
C ASP A 90 5.68 -24.08 -1.54
N CYS A 91 6.52 -24.83 -0.82
CA CYS A 91 6.07 -26.01 -0.08
C CYS A 91 4.99 -25.65 0.94
N LEU A 92 5.17 -24.59 1.70
CA LEU A 92 4.22 -24.13 2.70
C LEU A 92 2.90 -23.66 2.04
N THR A 93 2.97 -22.83 1.02
CA THR A 93 1.77 -22.30 0.33
C THR A 93 0.97 -23.40 -0.34
N ASN A 94 1.63 -24.37 -0.99
CA ASN A 94 0.98 -25.55 -1.54
C ASN A 94 0.30 -26.39 -0.46
N ALA A 95 0.96 -26.63 0.67
CA ALA A 95 0.39 -27.38 1.80
C ALA A 95 -0.83 -26.65 2.38
N MET A 96 -0.80 -25.32 2.45
CA MET A 96 -1.93 -24.50 2.88
C MET A 96 -3.13 -24.65 1.94
N GLN A 97 -2.92 -24.51 0.63
CA GLN A 97 -3.98 -24.66 -0.38
C GLN A 97 -4.61 -26.06 -0.40
N GLN A 98 -3.83 -27.09 -0.07
CA GLN A 98 -4.32 -28.47 0.05
C GLN A 98 -4.99 -28.76 1.39
N SER A 99 -4.75 -27.93 2.40
CA SER A 99 -5.35 -28.09 3.72
C SER A 99 -6.82 -27.75 3.71
N VAL A 100 -7.61 -28.60 4.36
CA VAL A 100 -9.05 -28.44 4.48
C VAL A 100 -9.48 -28.36 5.93
N ALA A 101 -10.47 -27.54 6.21
CA ALA A 101 -11.28 -27.58 7.43
C ALA A 101 -12.64 -28.19 7.11
N LEU A 102 -13.10 -29.13 7.94
CA LEU A 102 -14.42 -29.71 7.76
C LEU A 102 -15.49 -28.79 8.35
N LEU A 103 -16.54 -28.50 7.58
CA LEU A 103 -17.68 -27.70 8.01
C LEU A 103 -18.76 -28.56 8.70
N PRO A 104 -19.70 -27.93 9.44
CA PRO A 104 -20.83 -28.64 10.07
C PRO A 104 -21.64 -29.45 9.08
N SER A 105 -21.72 -29.00 7.83
CA SER A 105 -22.40 -29.68 6.72
C SER A 105 -21.71 -30.97 6.24
N GLY A 106 -20.49 -31.26 6.75
CA GLY A 106 -19.62 -32.31 6.24
C GLY A 106 -18.80 -31.92 5.00
N ASN A 107 -19.02 -30.72 4.45
CA ASN A 107 -18.24 -30.21 3.32
C ASN A 107 -16.83 -29.80 3.76
N ALA A 108 -15.86 -29.99 2.88
CA ALA A 108 -14.49 -29.54 3.06
C ALA A 108 -14.33 -28.07 2.60
N LEU A 109 -13.78 -27.24 3.46
CA LEU A 109 -13.40 -25.86 3.12
C LEU A 109 -11.88 -25.79 3.01
N HIS A 110 -11.38 -25.42 1.83
CA HIS A 110 -9.95 -25.20 1.63
C HIS A 110 -9.50 -23.94 2.37
N ILE A 111 -8.28 -24.01 2.95
CA ILE A 111 -7.65 -22.84 3.55
C ILE A 111 -7.21 -21.90 2.42
N SER A 112 -7.77 -20.70 2.40
CA SER A 112 -7.36 -19.62 1.54
C SER A 112 -6.67 -18.54 2.35
N LEU A 113 -5.54 -18.07 1.87
CA LEU A 113 -4.79 -16.99 2.49
C LEU A 113 -4.21 -16.05 1.44
N SER A 114 -4.18 -14.78 1.79
CA SER A 114 -3.48 -13.75 1.03
C SER A 114 -2.19 -13.39 1.76
N GLY A 115 -1.07 -13.35 1.07
CA GLY A 115 0.22 -13.13 1.71
C GLY A 115 1.13 -12.18 0.94
N GLY A 116 2.04 -11.56 1.69
CA GLY A 116 3.11 -10.72 1.16
C GLY A 116 4.47 -11.12 1.72
N ILE A 117 5.50 -11.04 0.89
CA ILE A 117 6.87 -11.41 1.23
C ILE A 117 7.77 -10.20 1.09
N ALA A 118 8.63 -9.97 2.08
CA ALA A 118 9.75 -9.04 1.98
C ALA A 118 11.07 -9.76 2.29
N TRP A 119 12.12 -9.42 1.54
CA TRP A 119 13.40 -10.10 1.53
C TRP A 119 14.47 -9.34 2.33
N TYR A 120 15.17 -10.07 3.20
CA TYR A 120 16.38 -9.59 3.84
C TYR A 120 17.61 -10.12 3.09
N PRO A 121 18.63 -9.28 2.81
CA PRO A 121 18.72 -7.84 3.16
C PRO A 121 18.18 -6.89 2.09
N ASP A 122 17.65 -7.41 0.97
CA ASP A 122 17.43 -6.64 -0.26
C ASP A 122 16.31 -5.61 -0.15
N ASP A 123 15.20 -5.95 0.50
CA ASP A 123 14.07 -5.03 0.68
C ASP A 123 14.24 -4.20 1.96
N GLY A 124 14.93 -4.73 2.97
CA GLY A 124 15.18 -4.02 4.22
C GLY A 124 16.17 -4.76 5.11
N GLN A 125 16.83 -4.01 5.99
CA GLN A 125 17.83 -4.53 6.92
C GLN A 125 17.37 -4.49 8.38
N ASP A 126 16.14 -4.05 8.64
CA ASP A 126 15.55 -4.03 9.96
C ASP A 126 14.14 -4.64 9.95
N TRP A 127 13.70 -5.04 11.12
CA TRP A 127 12.41 -5.69 11.33
C TRP A 127 11.21 -4.86 10.89
N GLU A 128 11.18 -3.57 11.25
CA GLU A 128 10.03 -2.71 11.00
C GLU A 128 9.87 -2.44 9.50
N THR A 129 10.99 -2.26 8.77
CA THR A 129 10.99 -2.09 7.32
C THR A 129 10.48 -3.35 6.61
N LEU A 130 11.01 -4.53 6.95
CA LEU A 130 10.55 -5.78 6.33
C LEU A 130 9.08 -6.05 6.61
N LYS A 131 8.65 -5.85 7.85
CA LYS A 131 7.24 -6.01 8.22
C LYS A 131 6.33 -5.08 7.43
N LYS A 132 6.69 -3.80 7.33
CA LYS A 132 5.95 -2.82 6.55
C LYS A 132 5.82 -3.22 5.07
N TYR A 133 6.88 -3.77 4.49
CA TYR A 133 6.91 -4.14 3.09
C TYR A 133 6.17 -5.46 2.81
N ALA A 134 6.27 -6.43 3.70
CA ALA A 134 5.46 -7.65 3.64
C ALA A 134 3.96 -7.34 3.80
N ASP A 135 3.59 -6.44 4.74
CA ASP A 135 2.23 -5.96 4.93
C ASP A 135 1.68 -5.26 3.68
N PHE A 136 2.49 -4.38 3.08
CA PHE A 136 2.13 -3.72 1.83
C PHE A 136 1.87 -4.72 0.69
N ALA A 137 2.75 -5.70 0.49
CA ALA A 137 2.57 -6.73 -0.53
C ALA A 137 1.30 -7.56 -0.28
N MET A 138 1.04 -7.97 0.96
CA MET A 138 -0.19 -8.67 1.36
C MET A 138 -1.44 -7.80 1.09
N TYR A 139 -1.39 -6.50 1.39
CA TYR A 139 -2.47 -5.56 1.11
C TYR A 139 -2.79 -5.49 -0.39
N GLN A 140 -1.77 -5.46 -1.26
CA GLN A 140 -1.96 -5.48 -2.72
C GLN A 140 -2.71 -6.74 -3.17
N VAL A 141 -2.31 -7.91 -2.68
CA VAL A 141 -2.98 -9.19 -2.96
C VAL A 141 -4.45 -9.14 -2.54
N LYS A 142 -4.75 -8.68 -1.33
CA LYS A 142 -6.13 -8.60 -0.80
C LYS A 142 -7.06 -7.72 -1.65
N HIS A 143 -6.51 -6.69 -2.31
CA HIS A 143 -7.27 -5.74 -3.11
C HIS A 143 -7.32 -6.06 -4.60
N ALA A 144 -6.46 -6.95 -5.07
CA ALA A 144 -6.46 -7.42 -6.45
C ALA A 144 -7.16 -8.79 -6.56
N ASP A 145 -6.46 -9.85 -6.21
CA ASP A 145 -6.89 -11.22 -6.41
C ASP A 145 -6.43 -12.08 -5.22
N LYS A 146 -7.35 -12.38 -4.31
CA LYS A 146 -7.08 -13.10 -3.07
C LYS A 146 -6.60 -14.52 -3.30
N GLY A 147 -6.08 -15.16 -2.25
CA GLY A 147 -5.70 -16.56 -2.26
C GLY A 147 -4.32 -16.85 -2.84
N ARG A 148 -3.46 -15.84 -2.92
CA ARG A 148 -2.08 -15.97 -3.40
C ARG A 148 -1.08 -15.24 -2.51
N VAL A 149 0.19 -15.47 -2.77
CA VAL A 149 1.30 -14.82 -2.09
C VAL A 149 2.15 -14.09 -3.11
N GLU A 150 2.51 -12.84 -2.85
CA GLU A 150 3.35 -12.03 -3.73
C GLU A 150 4.55 -11.43 -2.99
N GLU A 151 5.63 -11.22 -3.73
CA GLU A 151 6.82 -10.55 -3.22
C GLU A 151 6.61 -9.02 -3.26
N PHE A 152 7.24 -8.32 -2.35
CA PHE A 152 7.28 -6.87 -2.32
C PHE A 152 7.96 -6.32 -3.58
N ASP A 153 7.38 -5.30 -4.16
CA ASP A 153 7.92 -4.54 -5.29
C ASP A 153 8.06 -3.06 -4.91
N ILE A 154 9.29 -2.59 -4.80
CA ILE A 154 9.61 -1.19 -4.46
C ILE A 154 9.05 -0.20 -5.49
N GLY A 155 8.95 -0.60 -6.76
CA GLY A 155 8.38 0.24 -7.81
C GLY A 155 6.88 0.43 -7.64
N VAL A 156 6.14 -0.63 -7.28
CA VAL A 156 4.71 -0.56 -6.94
C VAL A 156 4.52 0.31 -5.69
N TYR A 157 5.31 0.06 -4.64
CA TYR A 157 5.26 0.82 -3.39
C TYR A 157 5.46 2.33 -3.62
N ASN A 158 6.47 2.70 -4.39
CA ASN A 158 6.77 4.11 -4.68
C ASN A 158 5.67 4.77 -5.52
N ARG A 159 5.08 4.04 -6.48
CA ARG A 159 3.93 4.56 -7.26
C ARG A 159 2.71 4.82 -6.38
N GLU A 160 2.37 3.89 -5.49
CA GLU A 160 1.24 4.05 -4.57
C GLU A 160 1.49 5.19 -3.55
N ALA A 161 2.70 5.28 -3.00
CA ALA A 161 3.09 6.36 -2.10
C ALA A 161 3.02 7.73 -2.78
N TYR A 162 3.46 7.81 -4.05
CA TYR A 162 3.35 9.04 -4.85
C TYR A 162 1.89 9.39 -5.13
N ALA A 163 1.06 8.42 -5.52
CA ALA A 163 -0.36 8.63 -5.79
C ALA A 163 -1.11 9.10 -4.54
N GLU A 164 -0.84 8.49 -3.37
CA GLU A 164 -1.47 8.91 -2.11
C GLU A 164 -1.02 10.32 -1.68
N ARG A 165 0.27 10.63 -1.83
CA ARG A 165 0.79 11.99 -1.62
C ARG A 165 0.07 12.99 -2.52
N THR A 166 -0.08 12.66 -3.81
CA THR A 166 -0.75 13.51 -4.79
C THR A 166 -2.21 13.75 -4.42
N ARG A 167 -2.95 12.71 -3.99
CA ARG A 167 -4.33 12.86 -3.49
C ARG A 167 -4.42 13.74 -2.25
N ARG A 168 -3.48 13.60 -1.33
CA ARG A 168 -3.41 14.43 -0.12
C ARG A 168 -3.12 15.88 -0.44
N GLU A 169 -2.13 16.15 -1.30
CA GLU A 169 -1.80 17.50 -1.76
C GLU A 169 -2.98 18.14 -2.51
N PHE A 170 -3.74 17.36 -3.29
CA PHE A 170 -4.93 17.86 -3.98
C PHE A 170 -6.04 18.26 -2.99
N ARG A 171 -6.31 17.45 -1.97
CA ARG A 171 -7.26 17.84 -0.90
C ARG A 171 -6.82 19.12 -0.18
N GLN A 172 -5.53 19.26 0.10
CA GLN A 172 -4.95 20.47 0.70
C GLN A 172 -5.10 21.67 -0.23
N LEU A 173 -4.86 21.50 -1.54
CA LEU A 173 -5.06 22.54 -2.55
C LEU A 173 -6.51 23.05 -2.55
N LEU A 174 -7.48 22.15 -2.53
CA LEU A 174 -8.90 22.53 -2.51
C LEU A 174 -9.27 23.27 -1.20
N SER A 175 -8.91 22.71 -0.05
CA SER A 175 -9.29 23.27 1.26
C SER A 175 -8.67 24.63 1.53
N ASN A 176 -7.44 24.86 1.06
CA ASN A 176 -6.69 26.10 1.34
C ASN A 176 -6.60 27.04 0.11
N ALA A 177 -7.24 26.68 -1.00
CA ALA A 177 -7.12 27.38 -2.28
C ALA A 177 -5.63 27.67 -2.66
N GLN A 178 -4.76 26.64 -2.52
CA GLN A 178 -3.29 26.77 -2.69
C GLN A 178 -2.90 26.78 -4.17
N VAL A 179 -3.42 27.76 -4.89
CA VAL A 179 -3.06 28.08 -6.27
C VAL A 179 -2.76 29.56 -6.39
N PHE A 180 -1.91 29.91 -7.35
CA PHE A 180 -1.67 31.28 -7.76
C PHE A 180 -1.73 31.38 -9.29
N TYR A 181 -1.78 32.60 -9.82
CA TYR A 181 -1.97 32.84 -11.25
C TYR A 181 -0.83 33.69 -11.79
N CYS A 182 -0.29 33.22 -12.92
CA CYS A 182 0.58 34.03 -13.79
C CYS A 182 -0.25 34.57 -14.95
N PHE A 183 -0.10 35.84 -15.28
CA PHE A 183 -0.82 36.47 -16.38
C PHE A 183 0.09 36.59 -17.59
N GLN A 184 -0.31 35.97 -18.69
CA GLN A 184 0.39 36.09 -19.97
C GLN A 184 -0.34 37.11 -20.87
N PRO A 185 0.34 38.18 -21.32
CA PRO A 185 -0.29 39.18 -22.16
C PRO A 185 -0.57 38.64 -23.56
N ILE A 186 -1.76 38.96 -24.07
CA ILE A 186 -2.19 38.67 -25.42
C ILE A 186 -2.11 39.99 -26.22
N PHE A 187 -1.33 39.99 -27.27
CA PHE A 187 -1.10 41.16 -28.10
C PHE A 187 -1.98 41.13 -29.37
N SER A 188 -2.53 42.30 -29.74
CA SER A 188 -3.12 42.48 -31.05
C SER A 188 -2.07 42.43 -32.14
N ALA A 189 -2.17 41.52 -33.09
CA ALA A 189 -1.28 41.45 -34.24
C ALA A 189 -1.29 42.69 -35.11
N ARG A 190 -2.39 43.48 -35.08
CA ARG A 190 -2.55 44.70 -35.86
C ARG A 190 -1.89 45.93 -35.21
N SER A 191 -2.02 46.07 -33.88
CA SER A 191 -1.59 47.27 -33.16
C SER A 191 -0.37 47.10 -32.30
N GLY A 192 0.07 45.85 -32.05
CA GLY A 192 1.18 45.53 -31.11
C GLY A 192 0.81 45.80 -29.63
N ARG A 193 -0.42 46.19 -29.34
CA ARG A 193 -0.85 46.48 -27.95
C ARG A 193 -1.44 45.28 -27.28
N VAL A 194 -1.29 45.22 -25.95
CA VAL A 194 -1.94 44.20 -25.11
C VAL A 194 -3.44 44.42 -25.16
N VAL A 195 -4.21 43.38 -25.47
CA VAL A 195 -5.68 43.40 -25.60
C VAL A 195 -6.37 42.53 -24.56
N ALA A 196 -5.65 41.58 -23.97
CA ALA A 196 -6.15 40.68 -22.93
C ALA A 196 -4.97 40.05 -22.17
N TYR A 197 -5.28 39.33 -21.10
CA TYR A 197 -4.36 38.50 -20.38
C TYR A 197 -4.95 37.10 -20.21
N GLU A 198 -4.13 36.09 -20.41
CA GLU A 198 -4.47 34.71 -20.03
C GLU A 198 -4.02 34.45 -18.60
N ALA A 199 -4.96 34.02 -17.75
CA ALA A 199 -4.66 33.65 -16.37
C ALA A 199 -4.25 32.16 -16.29
N LEU A 200 -2.99 31.90 -16.06
CA LEU A 200 -2.39 30.58 -16.04
C LEU A 200 -2.21 30.10 -14.60
N MET A 201 -3.00 29.11 -14.20
CA MET A 201 -2.93 28.49 -12.86
C MET A 201 -1.54 27.89 -12.60
N ARG A 202 -1.06 28.05 -11.37
CA ARG A 202 0.20 27.46 -10.86
C ARG A 202 -0.02 26.98 -9.43
N SER A 203 0.79 26.01 -8.99
CA SER A 203 0.83 25.56 -7.61
C SER A 203 2.28 25.23 -7.21
N ASP A 204 2.63 25.50 -5.94
CA ASP A 204 3.92 25.16 -5.36
C ASP A 204 3.93 23.76 -4.73
N LEU A 205 2.79 23.07 -4.70
CA LEU A 205 2.71 21.70 -4.18
C LEU A 205 3.52 20.75 -5.07
N PRO A 206 4.44 19.96 -4.51
CA PRO A 206 5.44 19.21 -5.27
C PRO A 206 4.88 18.29 -6.35
N THR A 207 3.75 17.62 -6.09
CA THR A 207 3.11 16.70 -7.05
C THR A 207 2.09 17.39 -7.97
N LEU A 208 1.73 18.65 -7.70
CA LEU A 208 0.67 19.40 -8.37
C LEU A 208 1.18 20.67 -9.09
N ARG A 209 2.44 20.68 -9.50
CA ARG A 209 3.02 21.83 -10.25
C ARG A 209 2.37 22.02 -11.62
N SER A 210 1.91 20.94 -12.24
CA SER A 210 1.25 20.97 -13.56
C SER A 210 -0.25 21.22 -13.44
N PRO A 211 -0.80 22.28 -14.07
CA PRO A 211 -2.24 22.48 -14.16
C PRO A 211 -2.99 21.27 -14.74
N ALA A 212 -2.38 20.57 -15.71
CA ALA A 212 -2.99 19.37 -16.30
C ALA A 212 -3.20 18.27 -15.27
N THR A 213 -2.26 18.08 -14.33
CA THR A 213 -2.40 17.11 -13.23
C THR A 213 -3.52 17.52 -12.28
N ILE A 214 -3.61 18.82 -11.94
CA ILE A 214 -4.70 19.35 -11.09
C ILE A 214 -6.05 19.10 -11.74
N MET A 215 -6.20 19.44 -13.03
CA MET A 215 -7.45 19.26 -13.77
C MET A 215 -7.83 17.80 -13.95
N LYS A 216 -6.85 16.91 -14.15
CA LYS A 216 -7.08 15.47 -14.20
C LYS A 216 -7.66 14.96 -12.88
N LEU A 217 -7.04 15.28 -11.75
CA LEU A 217 -7.51 14.90 -10.42
C LEU A 217 -8.88 15.49 -10.10
N ALA A 218 -9.13 16.75 -10.48
CA ALA A 218 -10.42 17.40 -10.31
C ALA A 218 -11.54 16.62 -11.03
N ARG A 219 -11.28 16.12 -12.23
CA ARG A 219 -12.24 15.24 -12.95
C ARG A 219 -12.44 13.91 -12.24
N GLU A 220 -11.35 13.24 -11.88
CA GLU A 220 -11.38 11.93 -11.23
C GLU A 220 -12.10 11.95 -9.87
N GLN A 221 -12.02 13.07 -9.14
CA GLN A 221 -12.60 13.24 -7.82
C GLN A 221 -13.92 14.03 -7.80
N GLY A 222 -14.45 14.41 -8.98
CA GLY A 222 -15.69 15.19 -9.08
C GLY A 222 -15.60 16.62 -8.55
N ALA A 223 -14.38 17.18 -8.47
CA ALA A 223 -14.07 18.48 -7.86
C ALA A 223 -13.84 19.61 -8.89
N LEU A 224 -14.31 19.45 -10.14
CA LEU A 224 -14.13 20.47 -11.18
C LEU A 224 -14.75 21.81 -10.80
N TYR A 225 -15.95 21.80 -10.23
CA TYR A 225 -16.65 23.01 -9.80
C TYR A 225 -15.85 23.78 -8.75
N GLU A 226 -15.27 23.08 -7.79
CA GLU A 226 -14.43 23.71 -6.75
C GLU A 226 -13.18 24.38 -7.35
N ILE A 227 -12.51 23.70 -8.29
CA ILE A 227 -11.36 24.29 -8.99
C ILE A 227 -11.75 25.50 -9.83
N GLU A 228 -12.86 25.43 -10.56
CA GLU A 228 -13.37 26.58 -11.33
C GLU A 228 -13.70 27.76 -10.42
N ARG A 229 -14.39 27.53 -9.32
CA ARG A 229 -14.70 28.55 -8.33
C ARG A 229 -13.44 29.20 -7.75
N ILE A 230 -12.45 28.39 -7.34
CA ILE A 230 -11.15 28.88 -6.85
C ILE A 230 -10.45 29.71 -7.94
N THR A 231 -10.48 29.23 -9.19
CA THR A 231 -9.87 29.91 -10.33
C THR A 231 -10.47 31.31 -10.53
N PHE A 232 -11.80 31.38 -10.60
CA PHE A 232 -12.48 32.66 -10.77
C PHE A 232 -12.15 33.65 -9.67
N THR A 233 -12.29 33.24 -8.42
CA THR A 233 -12.05 34.11 -7.28
C THR A 233 -10.59 34.58 -7.23
N LYS A 234 -9.64 33.64 -7.25
CA LYS A 234 -8.21 33.94 -7.08
C LYS A 234 -7.59 34.69 -8.26
N ALA A 235 -8.00 34.35 -9.49
CA ALA A 235 -7.50 35.05 -10.67
C ALA A 235 -7.98 36.52 -10.69
N LEU A 236 -9.24 36.79 -10.34
CA LEU A 236 -9.78 38.15 -10.28
C LEU A 236 -9.14 38.97 -9.16
N GLU A 237 -8.99 38.40 -7.96
CA GLU A 237 -8.31 39.05 -6.81
C GLU A 237 -6.85 39.42 -7.15
N THR A 238 -6.13 38.48 -7.78
CA THR A 238 -4.73 38.73 -8.17
C THR A 238 -4.62 39.79 -9.26
N PHE A 239 -5.52 39.75 -10.25
CA PHE A 239 -5.54 40.76 -11.34
C PHE A 239 -5.86 42.16 -10.82
N ASP A 240 -6.87 42.29 -9.95
CA ASP A 240 -7.21 43.58 -9.30
C ASP A 240 -6.02 44.15 -8.51
N SER A 241 -5.33 43.32 -7.76
CA SER A 241 -4.13 43.70 -7.01
C SER A 241 -3.00 44.19 -7.92
N LEU A 242 -2.79 43.54 -9.06
CA LEU A 242 -1.78 43.96 -10.07
C LEU A 242 -2.14 45.29 -10.71
N CYS A 243 -3.41 45.52 -11.03
CA CYS A 243 -3.87 46.78 -11.59
C CYS A 243 -3.68 47.96 -10.62
N ARG A 244 -3.94 47.75 -9.32
CA ARG A 244 -3.71 48.77 -8.28
C ARG A 244 -2.24 49.07 -8.03
N ALA A 245 -1.36 48.05 -8.12
CA ALA A 245 0.08 48.23 -7.91
C ALA A 245 0.79 48.91 -9.09
N GLY A 246 0.21 48.88 -10.29
CA GLY A 246 0.76 49.50 -11.50
C GLY A 246 0.21 50.92 -11.80
N SER A 247 -0.67 51.44 -10.92
CA SER A 247 -1.20 52.82 -10.96
C SER A 247 -0.43 53.70 -10.00
#